data_34c917a5c131b9fe7e8ae58a89e10467
#
_entry.id   34c917a5c131b9fe7e8ae58a89e10467
#
_cell.length_a   1.000
_cell.length_b   1.000
_cell.length_c   1.000
_cell.angle_alpha   90.00
_cell.angle_beta   90.00
_cell.angle_gamma   90.00
#
_symmetry.space_group_name_H-M   'P 1'
#
loop_
_entity.id
_entity.type
_entity.pdbx_description
1 polymer ?
#
loop_
_entity_poly.entity_id
_entity_poly.type
_entity_poly.pdbx_seq_one_letter_code
_entity_poly.pdbx_strand_id
1 'polypeptide(L)'
;MGLNFKKWLLEKLGGEEQRVTSAEITGEEFFDMASDLYVREIAFWSCVNTVANAVSKCEFKTFMGKKEVREEEYYTWNMEPNRNQNASAFIHKWISKLYQDNEALVLEQNGQLLVADSFTRKAYALYDDTFTGVAVEDLTFKKTFTGSEVLYFKLSEKDMRRVTNGLYLAYQKLIDYSMRSYQKSRGSRGILDVSATAQGSEKYEENFNKLMNEHFKNFFNAENAVLPLFDGYSYTDIGSKTYSNEGTRDIRAMIDDVSDFTARAFGIPPALLNGTVQGTSEATDHFLTFCIDPLCRTLQEEINRKRYGYAGFKKGNYVQIDTKAIKHVDLLSVSTAIDKLIASGAFCINDIRKLTGETIIDEAWANQHFMTKNYATVADLLESLQEGGAL
;
A
#
# COMPACT_ATOMS: atom_id res chain seq x y z
N MET A 1 -26.96 17.33 -2.96
CA MET A 1 -25.76 16.51 -3.09
C MET A 1 -25.15 16.06 -1.76
N GLY A 2 -25.42 16.72 -0.62
CA GLY A 2 -24.80 16.41 0.66
C GLY A 2 -25.28 15.13 1.38
N LEU A 3 -26.52 14.66 1.15
CA LEU A 3 -27.08 13.52 1.89
C LEU A 3 -26.48 12.16 1.48
N ASN A 4 -26.12 11.98 0.21
CA ASN A 4 -25.54 10.72 -0.29
C ASN A 4 -24.08 10.51 0.15
N PHE A 5 -23.32 11.59 0.29
CA PHE A 5 -21.92 11.51 0.74
C PHE A 5 -21.86 11.20 2.24
N LYS A 6 -22.76 11.75 3.06
CA LYS A 6 -22.87 11.47 4.49
C LYS A 6 -23.22 10.00 4.75
N LYS A 7 -24.13 9.42 3.96
CA LYS A 7 -24.52 8.02 4.05
C LYS A 7 -23.37 7.08 3.64
N TRP A 8 -22.69 7.41 2.57
CA TRP A 8 -21.49 6.70 2.11
C TRP A 8 -20.35 6.72 3.15
N LEU A 9 -20.13 7.87 3.80
CA LEU A 9 -19.11 8.02 4.85
C LEU A 9 -19.42 7.14 6.07
N LEU A 10 -20.68 7.08 6.51
CA LEU A 10 -21.12 6.26 7.63
C LEU A 10 -21.05 4.76 7.32
N GLU A 11 -21.37 4.32 6.10
CA GLU A 11 -21.20 2.95 5.65
C GLU A 11 -19.73 2.51 5.61
N LYS A 12 -18.83 3.41 5.21
CA LYS A 12 -17.38 3.12 5.18
C LYS A 12 -16.70 3.10 6.56
N LEU A 13 -17.24 3.82 7.53
CA LEU A 13 -16.71 3.85 8.90
C LEU A 13 -17.00 2.57 9.72
N GLY A 14 -17.76 1.59 9.16
CA GLY A 14 -18.00 0.30 9.81
C GLY A 14 -18.71 0.42 11.15
N GLY A 15 -19.48 1.50 11.36
CA GLY A 15 -20.29 1.68 12.55
C GLY A 15 -21.55 0.84 12.44
N GLU A 16 -21.72 -0.13 13.38
CA GLU A 16 -23.04 -0.61 13.74
C GLU A 16 -24.00 0.58 13.91
N GLU A 17 -25.26 0.40 13.50
CA GLU A 17 -26.35 1.36 13.67
C GLU A 17 -26.52 1.80 15.15
N GLN A 18 -25.58 2.55 15.68
CA GLN A 18 -25.91 3.46 16.76
C GLN A 18 -26.67 4.61 16.12
N ARG A 19 -27.96 4.70 16.40
CA ARG A 19 -28.80 5.85 16.14
C ARG A 19 -28.07 7.11 16.59
N VAL A 20 -27.32 7.71 15.67
CA VAL A 20 -26.84 9.07 15.83
C VAL A 20 -28.08 9.92 15.75
N THR A 21 -28.67 10.20 16.91
CA THR A 21 -29.61 11.30 17.05
C THR A 21 -28.96 12.50 16.39
N SER A 22 -29.73 13.22 15.60
CA SER A 22 -29.38 14.39 14.82
C SER A 22 -28.86 15.56 15.71
N ALA A 23 -27.73 15.35 16.39
CA ALA A 23 -26.90 16.41 16.87
C ALA A 23 -26.26 17.04 15.62
N GLU A 24 -26.43 18.32 15.43
CA GLU A 24 -25.82 19.09 14.37
C GLU A 24 -24.30 18.94 14.51
N ILE A 25 -23.71 18.07 13.67
CA ILE A 25 -22.25 17.98 13.53
C ILE A 25 -21.84 19.33 12.96
N THR A 26 -21.06 20.08 13.71
CA THR A 26 -20.54 21.38 13.24
C THR A 26 -19.67 21.15 12.00
N GLY A 27 -19.58 22.16 11.13
CA GLY A 27 -18.74 22.06 9.94
C GLY A 27 -17.29 21.74 10.27
N GLU A 28 -16.76 22.21 11.41
CA GLU A 28 -15.41 21.90 11.89
C GLU A 28 -15.25 20.42 12.26
N GLU A 29 -16.19 19.84 12.99
CA GLU A 29 -16.15 18.40 13.32
C GLU A 29 -16.25 17.51 12.08
N PHE A 30 -17.00 17.96 11.07
CA PHE A 30 -17.07 17.25 9.79
C PHE A 30 -15.75 17.30 9.01
N PHE A 31 -15.08 18.45 8.98
CA PHE A 31 -13.77 18.60 8.33
C PHE A 31 -12.68 17.81 9.05
N ASP A 32 -12.69 17.81 10.38
CA ASP A 32 -11.74 17.02 11.19
C ASP A 32 -11.91 15.53 10.91
N MET A 33 -13.13 14.98 10.96
CA MET A 33 -13.42 13.58 10.63
C MET A 33 -13.04 13.22 9.19
N ALA A 34 -13.28 14.11 8.23
CA ALA A 34 -12.94 13.86 6.83
C ALA A 34 -11.43 13.85 6.61
N SER A 35 -10.69 14.76 7.25
CA SER A 35 -9.23 14.82 7.19
C SER A 35 -8.60 13.56 7.76
N ASP A 36 -9.09 13.10 8.91
CA ASP A 36 -8.61 11.92 9.61
C ASP A 36 -8.79 10.63 8.79
N LEU A 37 -10.01 10.45 8.26
CA LEU A 37 -10.30 9.31 7.38
C LEU A 37 -9.40 9.32 6.15
N TYR A 38 -9.13 10.50 5.60
CA TYR A 38 -8.34 10.67 4.40
C TYR A 38 -6.86 10.26 4.60
N VAL A 39 -6.22 10.69 5.68
CA VAL A 39 -4.82 10.34 5.99
C VAL A 39 -4.68 8.82 6.17
N ARG A 40 -5.60 8.19 6.89
CA ARG A 40 -5.61 6.74 7.11
C ARG A 40 -5.79 5.96 5.82
N GLU A 41 -6.79 6.33 5.03
CA GLU A 41 -7.09 5.63 3.78
C GLU A 41 -5.97 5.82 2.76
N ILE A 42 -5.35 7.01 2.69
CA ILE A 42 -4.19 7.23 1.82
C ILE A 42 -3.03 6.32 2.21
N ALA A 43 -2.63 6.28 3.48
CA ALA A 43 -1.53 5.45 3.95
C ALA A 43 -1.78 3.96 3.63
N PHE A 44 -2.99 3.47 3.95
CA PHE A 44 -3.38 2.08 3.68
C PHE A 44 -3.37 1.76 2.19
N TRP A 45 -4.08 2.56 1.37
CA TRP A 45 -4.22 2.28 -0.06
C TRP A 45 -2.94 2.52 -0.84
N SER A 46 -2.05 3.42 -0.40
CA SER A 46 -0.72 3.56 -0.98
C SER A 46 0.10 2.28 -0.81
N CYS A 47 0.04 1.65 0.37
CA CYS A 47 0.69 0.37 0.61
C CYS A 47 0.08 -0.75 -0.24
N VAL A 48 -1.26 -0.88 -0.24
CA VAL A 48 -1.97 -1.90 -1.03
C VAL A 48 -1.66 -1.77 -2.52
N ASN A 49 -1.72 -0.54 -3.05
CA ASN A 49 -1.42 -0.29 -4.46
C ASN A 49 0.04 -0.61 -4.81
N THR A 50 0.99 -0.31 -3.92
CA THR A 50 2.40 -0.66 -4.12
C THR A 50 2.59 -2.17 -4.25
N VAL A 51 1.97 -2.95 -3.36
CA VAL A 51 2.00 -4.41 -3.43
C VAL A 51 1.28 -4.93 -4.67
N ALA A 52 0.07 -4.43 -4.97
CA ALA A 52 -0.72 -4.86 -6.13
C ALA A 52 0.01 -4.55 -7.45
N ASN A 53 0.63 -3.37 -7.57
CA ASN A 53 1.47 -3.00 -8.71
C ASN A 53 2.67 -3.94 -8.87
N ALA A 54 3.32 -4.33 -7.77
CA ALA A 54 4.44 -5.27 -7.82
C ALA A 54 3.97 -6.65 -8.27
N VAL A 55 2.91 -7.20 -7.67
CA VAL A 55 2.37 -8.53 -8.05
C VAL A 55 1.84 -8.55 -9.48
N SER A 56 1.25 -7.44 -9.97
CA SER A 56 0.76 -7.35 -11.36
C SER A 56 1.87 -7.37 -12.42
N LYS A 57 3.12 -7.11 -12.02
CA LYS A 57 4.30 -7.26 -12.90
C LYS A 57 4.84 -8.69 -12.92
N CYS A 58 4.44 -9.55 -11.99
CA CYS A 58 4.90 -10.94 -11.95
C CYS A 58 4.36 -11.72 -13.13
N GLU A 59 5.17 -12.62 -13.66
CA GLU A 59 4.76 -13.59 -14.67
C GLU A 59 4.32 -14.89 -14.01
N PHE A 60 3.11 -15.34 -14.30
CA PHE A 60 2.59 -16.63 -13.86
C PHE A 60 3.00 -17.70 -14.88
N LYS A 61 4.18 -18.28 -14.70
CA LYS A 61 4.72 -19.33 -15.59
C LYS A 61 4.00 -20.64 -15.33
N THR A 62 3.54 -21.27 -16.39
CA THR A 62 2.85 -22.56 -16.34
C THR A 62 3.77 -23.67 -16.83
N PHE A 63 3.80 -24.79 -16.11
CA PHE A 63 4.63 -25.93 -16.41
C PHE A 63 3.79 -27.19 -16.62
N MET A 64 4.07 -27.94 -17.68
CA MET A 64 3.55 -29.27 -17.94
C MET A 64 4.69 -30.28 -18.15
N GLY A 65 4.70 -31.34 -17.36
CA GLY A 65 5.78 -32.31 -17.41
C GLY A 65 7.16 -31.70 -17.17
N LYS A 66 7.27 -30.67 -16.32
CA LYS A 66 8.47 -29.86 -16.02
C LYS A 66 8.94 -28.93 -17.16
N LYS A 67 8.21 -28.84 -18.26
CA LYS A 67 8.49 -27.89 -19.34
C LYS A 67 7.59 -26.68 -19.20
N GLU A 68 8.17 -25.49 -19.37
CA GLU A 68 7.39 -24.25 -19.44
C GLU A 68 6.54 -24.27 -20.72
N VAL A 69 5.23 -24.01 -20.56
CA VAL A 69 4.26 -23.97 -21.66
C VAL A 69 3.44 -22.70 -21.58
N ARG A 70 3.06 -22.13 -22.74
CA ARG A 70 2.24 -20.94 -22.85
C ARG A 70 0.92 -21.28 -23.56
N GLU A 71 0.07 -22.02 -22.84
CA GLU A 71 -1.24 -22.48 -23.30
C GLU A 71 -2.37 -21.68 -22.62
N GLU A 72 -3.61 -22.19 -22.65
CA GLU A 72 -4.81 -21.54 -22.11
C GLU A 72 -4.64 -21.06 -20.67
N GLU A 73 -4.03 -21.88 -19.80
CA GLU A 73 -3.82 -21.50 -18.39
C GLU A 73 -2.83 -20.33 -18.24
N TYR A 74 -1.76 -20.30 -19.05
CA TYR A 74 -0.85 -19.16 -19.10
C TYR A 74 -1.59 -17.89 -19.53
N TYR A 75 -2.43 -17.97 -20.56
CA TYR A 75 -3.23 -16.86 -21.06
C TYR A 75 -4.21 -16.34 -19.99
N THR A 76 -4.89 -17.27 -19.30
CA THR A 76 -5.82 -16.92 -18.22
C THR A 76 -5.15 -16.15 -17.09
N TRP A 77 -3.97 -16.54 -16.64
CA TRP A 77 -3.30 -15.86 -15.54
C TRP A 77 -2.63 -14.53 -15.94
N ASN A 78 -2.10 -14.45 -17.18
CA ASN A 78 -1.26 -13.31 -17.57
C ASN A 78 -1.96 -12.30 -18.48
N MET A 79 -3.08 -12.67 -19.12
CA MET A 79 -3.75 -11.80 -20.09
C MET A 79 -5.22 -11.55 -19.76
N GLU A 80 -6.04 -12.60 -19.75
CA GLU A 80 -7.49 -12.51 -19.64
C GLU A 80 -8.03 -13.51 -18.61
N PRO A 81 -8.03 -13.17 -17.32
CA PRO A 81 -8.62 -14.02 -16.28
C PRO A 81 -10.14 -14.20 -16.46
N ASN A 82 -10.81 -13.17 -16.95
CA ASN A 82 -12.23 -13.19 -17.29
C ASN A 82 -12.53 -12.14 -18.37
N ARG A 83 -13.72 -12.21 -18.95
CA ARG A 83 -14.16 -11.36 -20.08
C ARG A 83 -14.19 -9.85 -19.78
N ASN A 84 -14.27 -9.48 -18.50
CA ASN A 84 -14.42 -8.09 -18.08
C ASN A 84 -13.13 -7.48 -17.52
N GLN A 85 -12.09 -8.30 -17.27
CA GLN A 85 -10.87 -7.85 -16.64
C GLN A 85 -9.64 -8.43 -17.34
N ASN A 86 -8.65 -7.59 -17.59
CA ASN A 86 -7.30 -8.04 -17.88
C ASN A 86 -6.59 -8.53 -16.62
N ALA A 87 -5.46 -9.20 -16.77
CA ALA A 87 -4.69 -9.76 -15.65
C ALA A 87 -4.33 -8.71 -14.59
N SER A 88 -3.89 -7.51 -14.99
CA SER A 88 -3.52 -6.46 -14.04
C SER A 88 -4.73 -6.00 -13.20
N ALA A 89 -5.89 -5.75 -13.81
CA ALA A 89 -7.09 -5.34 -13.09
C ALA A 89 -7.59 -6.44 -12.13
N PHE A 90 -7.54 -7.70 -12.58
CA PHE A 90 -7.88 -8.85 -11.74
C PHE A 90 -6.95 -8.97 -10.53
N ILE A 91 -5.63 -8.90 -10.74
CA ILE A 91 -4.62 -8.99 -9.68
C ILE A 91 -4.79 -7.82 -8.70
N HIS A 92 -5.02 -6.60 -9.19
CA HIS A 92 -5.30 -5.45 -8.33
C HIS A 92 -6.55 -5.68 -7.45
N LYS A 93 -7.66 -6.16 -8.02
CA LYS A 93 -8.88 -6.50 -7.25
C LYS A 93 -8.58 -7.58 -6.21
N TRP A 94 -7.88 -8.64 -6.61
CA TRP A 94 -7.54 -9.76 -5.74
C TRP A 94 -6.66 -9.34 -4.57
N ILE A 95 -5.54 -8.65 -4.82
CA ILE A 95 -4.62 -8.18 -3.78
C ILE A 95 -5.28 -7.14 -2.88
N SER A 96 -6.08 -6.23 -3.45
CA SER A 96 -6.84 -5.25 -2.67
C SER A 96 -7.79 -5.92 -1.68
N LYS A 97 -8.53 -6.93 -2.13
CA LYS A 97 -9.41 -7.73 -1.25
C LYS A 97 -8.62 -8.47 -0.17
N LEU A 98 -7.52 -9.09 -0.54
CA LEU A 98 -6.67 -9.83 0.40
C LEU A 98 -6.16 -8.96 1.54
N TYR A 99 -5.75 -7.72 1.25
CA TYR A 99 -5.29 -6.79 2.28
C TYR A 99 -6.43 -6.09 3.02
N GLN A 100 -7.55 -5.78 2.34
CA GLN A 100 -8.68 -5.10 2.93
C GLN A 100 -9.42 -5.97 3.95
N ASP A 101 -9.67 -7.23 3.59
CA ASP A 101 -10.50 -8.16 4.35
C ASP A 101 -9.66 -9.23 5.07
N ASN A 102 -8.31 -9.17 4.94
CA ASN A 102 -7.34 -10.17 5.41
C ASN A 102 -7.52 -11.56 4.77
N GLU A 103 -8.47 -11.69 3.85
CA GLU A 103 -8.77 -12.91 3.11
C GLU A 103 -9.33 -12.57 1.72
N ALA A 104 -9.14 -13.46 0.77
CA ALA A 104 -9.70 -13.34 -0.55
C ALA A 104 -10.15 -14.69 -1.08
N LEU A 105 -11.23 -14.69 -1.83
CA LEU A 105 -11.78 -15.87 -2.48
C LEU A 105 -11.79 -15.68 -3.99
N VAL A 106 -11.19 -16.61 -4.71
CA VAL A 106 -11.23 -16.64 -6.18
C VAL A 106 -11.99 -17.88 -6.62
N LEU A 107 -12.99 -17.66 -7.46
CA LEU A 107 -13.84 -18.70 -8.04
C LEU A 107 -13.40 -18.98 -9.46
N GLU A 108 -13.48 -20.23 -9.88
CA GLU A 108 -13.43 -20.59 -11.29
C GLU A 108 -14.81 -20.96 -11.78
N GLN A 109 -15.30 -20.24 -12.76
CA GLN A 109 -16.60 -20.52 -13.38
C GLN A 109 -16.48 -20.44 -14.90
N ASN A 110 -16.78 -21.55 -15.58
CA ASN A 110 -16.71 -21.66 -17.05
C ASN A 110 -15.34 -21.25 -17.62
N GLY A 111 -14.24 -21.63 -16.96
CA GLY A 111 -12.88 -21.29 -17.36
C GLY A 111 -12.48 -19.84 -17.05
N GLN A 112 -13.31 -19.07 -16.33
CA GLN A 112 -13.02 -17.69 -15.95
C GLN A 112 -12.71 -17.61 -14.44
N LEU A 113 -11.72 -16.80 -14.09
CA LEU A 113 -11.36 -16.50 -12.71
C LEU A 113 -12.08 -15.23 -12.23
N LEU A 114 -12.79 -15.34 -11.12
CA LEU A 114 -13.57 -14.25 -10.54
C LEU A 114 -13.18 -14.04 -9.08
N VAL A 115 -12.85 -12.80 -8.72
CA VAL A 115 -12.60 -12.43 -7.31
C VAL A 115 -13.92 -12.11 -6.64
N ALA A 116 -14.24 -12.81 -5.55
CA ALA A 116 -15.45 -12.55 -4.78
C ALA A 116 -15.38 -11.20 -4.06
N ASP A 117 -16.46 -10.44 -4.09
CA ASP A 117 -16.59 -9.18 -3.35
C ASP A 117 -16.96 -9.41 -1.89
N SER A 118 -17.75 -10.46 -1.62
CA SER A 118 -18.10 -10.89 -0.27
C SER A 118 -18.39 -12.38 -0.22
N PHE A 119 -18.17 -12.99 0.92
CA PHE A 119 -18.52 -14.38 1.21
C PHE A 119 -18.56 -14.62 2.72
N THR A 120 -19.18 -15.72 3.13
CA THR A 120 -19.14 -16.19 4.52
C THR A 120 -18.48 -17.57 4.57
N ARG A 121 -17.34 -17.66 5.27
CA ARG A 121 -16.60 -18.91 5.45
C ARG A 121 -17.04 -19.61 6.73
N LYS A 122 -17.27 -20.92 6.64
CA LYS A 122 -17.37 -21.81 7.78
C LYS A 122 -16.21 -22.78 7.76
N ALA A 123 -15.29 -22.62 8.73
CA ALA A 123 -14.10 -23.45 8.83
C ALA A 123 -14.38 -24.75 9.56
N TYR A 124 -13.75 -25.84 9.12
CA TYR A 124 -13.81 -27.16 9.73
C TYR A 124 -12.41 -27.72 9.92
N ALA A 125 -12.20 -28.47 10.98
CA ALA A 125 -10.90 -29.06 11.29
C ALA A 125 -10.54 -30.27 10.39
N LEU A 126 -11.52 -31.10 10.03
CA LEU A 126 -11.30 -32.37 9.33
C LEU A 126 -12.01 -32.48 7.99
N TYR A 127 -12.85 -31.53 7.66
CA TYR A 127 -13.59 -31.48 6.39
C TYR A 127 -13.22 -30.21 5.61
N ASP A 128 -13.58 -30.18 4.35
CA ASP A 128 -13.42 -28.97 3.54
C ASP A 128 -14.24 -27.82 4.15
N ASP A 129 -13.64 -26.65 4.18
CA ASP A 129 -14.34 -25.41 4.50
C ASP A 129 -15.49 -25.19 3.53
N THR A 130 -16.54 -24.51 3.99
CA THR A 130 -17.66 -24.16 3.12
C THR A 130 -17.79 -22.63 3.02
N PHE A 131 -18.16 -22.17 1.83
CA PHE A 131 -18.32 -20.77 1.49
C PHE A 131 -19.73 -20.52 0.99
N THR A 132 -20.46 -19.64 1.68
CA THR A 132 -21.86 -19.29 1.39
C THR A 132 -21.99 -17.79 1.14
N GLY A 133 -23.07 -17.36 0.48
CA GLY A 133 -23.30 -15.94 0.21
C GLY A 133 -22.23 -15.29 -0.65
N VAL A 134 -21.60 -16.08 -1.53
CA VAL A 134 -20.54 -15.59 -2.42
C VAL A 134 -21.15 -14.63 -3.44
N ALA A 135 -20.69 -13.39 -3.45
CA ALA A 135 -21.10 -12.37 -4.40
C ALA A 135 -19.92 -11.90 -5.25
N VAL A 136 -20.18 -11.67 -6.53
CA VAL A 136 -19.25 -11.08 -7.50
C VAL A 136 -20.04 -10.04 -8.29
N GLU A 137 -19.69 -8.76 -8.12
CA GLU A 137 -20.42 -7.61 -8.67
C GLU A 137 -21.92 -7.70 -8.32
N ASP A 138 -22.78 -7.78 -9.32
CA ASP A 138 -24.25 -7.89 -9.19
C ASP A 138 -24.75 -9.33 -8.98
N LEU A 139 -23.88 -10.33 -9.11
CA LEU A 139 -24.23 -11.75 -9.03
C LEU A 139 -23.96 -12.31 -7.62
N THR A 140 -25.03 -12.79 -6.96
CA THR A 140 -24.91 -13.58 -5.73
C THR A 140 -25.20 -15.05 -6.00
N PHE A 141 -24.23 -15.92 -5.71
CA PHE A 141 -24.38 -17.35 -5.90
C PHE A 141 -25.25 -17.96 -4.80
N LYS A 142 -26.27 -18.72 -5.20
CA LYS A 142 -27.10 -19.50 -4.27
C LYS A 142 -26.43 -20.79 -3.82
N LYS A 143 -25.40 -21.23 -4.55
CA LYS A 143 -24.63 -22.44 -4.28
C LYS A 143 -23.71 -22.23 -3.07
N THR A 144 -23.60 -23.25 -2.23
CA THR A 144 -22.50 -23.35 -1.24
C THR A 144 -21.31 -23.98 -1.94
N PHE A 145 -20.18 -23.29 -1.93
CA PHE A 145 -18.92 -23.81 -2.47
C PHE A 145 -18.15 -24.54 -1.37
N THR A 146 -17.47 -25.60 -1.75
CA THR A 146 -16.52 -26.31 -0.86
C THR A 146 -15.11 -25.79 -1.09
N GLY A 147 -14.23 -25.98 -0.09
CA GLY A 147 -12.85 -25.57 -0.18
C GLY A 147 -12.09 -26.16 -1.37
N SER A 148 -12.54 -27.31 -1.91
CA SER A 148 -11.97 -27.93 -3.11
C SER A 148 -12.36 -27.25 -4.42
N GLU A 149 -13.43 -26.46 -4.43
CA GLU A 149 -13.99 -25.79 -5.61
C GLU A 149 -13.51 -24.35 -5.77
N VAL A 150 -12.76 -23.82 -4.81
CA VAL A 150 -12.37 -22.40 -4.74
C VAL A 150 -10.90 -22.26 -4.36
N LEU A 151 -10.30 -21.14 -4.74
CA LEU A 151 -9.01 -20.69 -4.24
C LEU A 151 -9.26 -19.73 -3.08
N TYR A 152 -8.92 -20.15 -1.87
CA TYR A 152 -9.06 -19.33 -0.67
C TYR A 152 -7.71 -18.91 -0.15
N PHE A 153 -7.51 -17.61 -0.03
CA PHE A 153 -6.26 -17.00 0.42
C PHE A 153 -6.49 -16.29 1.74
N LYS A 154 -5.61 -16.51 2.69
CA LYS A 154 -5.55 -15.80 3.97
C LYS A 154 -4.20 -15.12 4.09
N LEU A 155 -4.21 -13.81 4.33
CA LEU A 155 -2.98 -13.02 4.39
C LEU A 155 -2.18 -13.32 5.66
N SER A 156 -2.84 -13.25 6.81
CA SER A 156 -2.21 -13.49 8.12
C SER A 156 -3.24 -13.91 9.16
N GLU A 157 -2.76 -14.41 10.31
CA GLU A 157 -3.64 -14.75 11.44
C GLU A 157 -4.27 -13.51 12.08
N LYS A 158 -3.58 -12.37 12.04
CA LYS A 158 -4.09 -11.09 12.54
C LYS A 158 -4.44 -10.19 11.36
N ASP A 159 -5.62 -9.62 11.40
CA ASP A 159 -6.08 -8.65 10.42
C ASP A 159 -5.18 -7.40 10.45
N MET A 160 -4.47 -7.17 9.34
CA MET A 160 -3.53 -6.06 9.18
C MET A 160 -4.23 -4.70 9.20
N ARG A 161 -5.44 -4.61 8.65
CA ARG A 161 -6.25 -3.39 8.69
C ARG A 161 -6.64 -3.03 10.12
N ARG A 162 -6.92 -4.03 10.94
CA ARG A 162 -7.24 -3.86 12.37
C ARG A 162 -6.03 -3.36 13.17
N VAL A 163 -4.84 -3.88 12.85
CA VAL A 163 -3.58 -3.45 13.49
C VAL A 163 -3.26 -2.00 13.12
N THR A 164 -3.32 -1.65 11.84
CA THR A 164 -3.06 -0.28 11.35
C THR A 164 -4.10 0.71 11.85
N ASN A 165 -5.38 0.32 11.94
CA ASN A 165 -6.43 1.16 12.53
C ASN A 165 -6.17 1.45 14.01
N GLY A 166 -5.72 0.48 14.78
CA GLY A 166 -5.38 0.67 16.20
C GLY A 166 -4.26 1.69 16.40
N LEU A 167 -3.22 1.61 15.57
CA LEU A 167 -2.13 2.59 15.57
C LEU A 167 -2.64 3.99 15.20
N TYR A 168 -3.42 4.06 14.14
CA TYR A 168 -3.99 5.31 13.68
C TYR A 168 -4.82 6.02 14.77
N LEU A 169 -5.71 5.30 15.46
CA LEU A 169 -6.51 5.85 16.55
C LEU A 169 -5.67 6.42 17.69
N ALA A 170 -4.46 5.87 17.92
CA ALA A 170 -3.54 6.42 18.90
C ALA A 170 -2.93 7.75 18.45
N TYR A 171 -2.54 7.87 17.17
CA TYR A 171 -1.97 9.10 16.60
C TYR A 171 -3.01 10.19 16.34
N GLN A 172 -4.24 9.82 15.99
CA GLN A 172 -5.35 10.75 15.72
C GLN A 172 -5.51 11.78 16.83
N LYS A 173 -5.60 11.32 18.08
CA LYS A 173 -5.76 12.24 19.22
C LYS A 173 -4.60 13.22 19.37
N LEU A 174 -3.38 12.81 19.03
CA LEU A 174 -2.20 13.67 19.07
C LEU A 174 -2.24 14.72 17.95
N ILE A 175 -2.60 14.30 16.73
CA ILE A 175 -2.75 15.18 15.57
C ILE A 175 -3.83 16.21 15.84
N ASP A 176 -5.01 15.80 16.31
CA ASP A 176 -6.11 16.70 16.67
C ASP A 176 -5.69 17.72 17.73
N TYR A 177 -5.04 17.25 18.79
CA TYR A 177 -4.54 18.12 19.83
C TYR A 177 -3.53 19.15 19.28
N SER A 178 -2.61 18.70 18.45
CA SER A 178 -1.58 19.54 17.85
C SER A 178 -2.19 20.57 16.87
N MET A 179 -3.17 20.16 16.06
CA MET A 179 -3.91 21.06 15.17
C MET A 179 -4.68 22.12 15.94
N ARG A 180 -5.41 21.75 16.99
CA ARG A 180 -6.13 22.69 17.85
C ARG A 180 -5.18 23.62 18.60
N SER A 181 -4.04 23.11 19.06
CA SER A 181 -2.99 23.91 19.68
C SER A 181 -2.42 24.94 18.70
N TYR A 182 -2.13 24.49 17.47
CA TYR A 182 -1.65 25.34 16.40
C TYR A 182 -2.67 26.44 16.02
N GLN A 183 -3.95 26.09 15.86
CA GLN A 183 -5.02 27.06 15.60
C GLN A 183 -5.14 28.07 16.75
N LYS A 184 -5.12 27.60 18.00
CA LYS A 184 -5.16 28.46 19.18
C LYS A 184 -3.92 29.38 19.29
N SER A 185 -2.75 28.91 18.87
CA SER A 185 -1.52 29.72 18.88
C SER A 185 -1.54 30.84 17.84
N ARG A 186 -2.31 30.69 16.78
CA ARG A 186 -2.50 31.70 15.73
C ARG A 186 -3.69 32.63 16.01
N GLY A 187 -4.53 32.33 17.00
CA GLY A 187 -5.61 33.21 17.42
C GLY A 187 -5.06 34.48 18.04
N SER A 188 -5.52 35.62 17.58
CA SER A 188 -5.20 36.91 18.18
C SER A 188 -5.77 36.97 19.59
N ARG A 189 -4.91 37.22 20.58
CA ARG A 189 -5.27 37.37 21.98
C ARG A 189 -4.75 38.69 22.46
N GLY A 190 -5.58 39.44 23.16
CA GLY A 190 -5.17 40.71 23.69
C GLY A 190 -5.86 41.03 25.00
N ILE A 191 -5.30 41.98 25.71
CA ILE A 191 -5.91 42.59 26.89
C ILE A 191 -6.59 43.88 26.42
N LEU A 192 -7.88 43.96 26.70
CA LEU A 192 -8.59 45.22 26.60
C LEU A 192 -8.59 45.86 27.99
N ASP A 193 -7.86 46.95 28.12
CA ASP A 193 -7.85 47.78 29.33
C ASP A 193 -8.86 48.91 29.21
N VAL A 194 -9.68 49.07 30.23
CA VAL A 194 -10.74 50.08 30.26
C VAL A 194 -10.54 50.94 31.50
N SER A 195 -10.34 52.24 31.31
CA SER A 195 -10.14 53.20 32.40
C SER A 195 -11.36 53.29 33.33
N ALA A 196 -11.11 53.55 34.61
CA ALA A 196 -12.18 53.71 35.59
C ALA A 196 -13.18 54.83 35.21
N THR A 197 -12.72 55.84 34.51
CA THR A 197 -13.57 56.93 33.99
C THR A 197 -14.52 56.47 32.91
N ALA A 198 -14.04 55.57 32.02
CA ALA A 198 -14.88 55.01 30.97
C ALA A 198 -15.91 54.01 31.53
N GLN A 199 -15.54 53.21 32.56
CA GLN A 199 -16.42 52.28 33.26
C GLN A 199 -17.56 53.01 34.02
N GLY A 200 -17.35 54.21 34.51
CA GLY A 200 -18.37 55.03 35.17
C GLY A 200 -19.29 55.80 34.24
N SER A 201 -19.15 55.69 32.94
CA SER A 201 -19.95 56.35 31.93
C SER A 201 -21.34 55.69 31.77
N GLU A 202 -22.42 56.50 31.63
CA GLU A 202 -23.77 55.98 31.33
C GLU A 202 -23.85 55.18 30.05
N LYS A 203 -22.90 55.33 29.11
CA LYS A 203 -22.81 54.61 27.84
C LYS A 203 -21.84 53.45 27.86
N TYR A 204 -21.31 53.06 29.04
CA TYR A 204 -20.27 52.00 29.13
C TYR A 204 -20.73 50.70 28.53
N GLU A 205 -21.89 50.19 28.92
CA GLU A 205 -22.40 48.90 28.44
C GLU A 205 -22.65 48.88 26.92
N GLU A 206 -23.22 49.99 26.40
CA GLU A 206 -23.45 50.13 24.95
C GLU A 206 -22.15 50.15 24.17
N ASN A 207 -21.19 50.98 24.60
CA ASN A 207 -19.86 51.05 23.97
C ASN A 207 -19.08 49.73 24.05
N PHE A 208 -19.13 49.06 25.21
CA PHE A 208 -18.47 47.78 25.42
C PHE A 208 -19.07 46.70 24.52
N ASN A 209 -20.40 46.58 24.48
CA ASN A 209 -21.09 45.63 23.64
C ASN A 209 -20.85 45.87 22.14
N LYS A 210 -20.85 47.13 21.72
CA LYS A 210 -20.56 47.52 20.34
C LYS A 210 -19.12 47.22 19.96
N LEU A 211 -18.17 47.47 20.86
CA LEU A 211 -16.77 47.19 20.67
C LEU A 211 -16.55 45.68 20.50
N MET A 212 -17.11 44.86 21.40
CA MET A 212 -16.90 43.38 21.39
C MET A 212 -17.61 42.68 20.23
N ASN A 213 -18.88 43.04 19.98
CA ASN A 213 -19.70 42.30 19.02
C ASN A 213 -19.56 42.78 17.57
N GLU A 214 -19.18 44.01 17.35
CA GLU A 214 -19.06 44.61 16.02
C GLU A 214 -17.59 44.89 15.66
N HIS A 215 -16.89 45.75 16.46
CA HIS A 215 -15.57 46.22 16.06
C HIS A 215 -14.51 45.14 16.14
N PHE A 216 -14.41 44.37 17.24
CA PHE A 216 -13.47 43.28 17.36
C PHE A 216 -13.78 42.15 16.38
N LYS A 217 -15.06 41.81 16.23
CA LYS A 217 -15.45 40.75 15.28
C LYS A 217 -15.06 41.12 13.84
N ASN A 218 -15.29 42.34 13.42
CA ASN A 218 -14.90 42.79 12.10
C ASN A 218 -13.39 42.92 11.95
N PHE A 219 -12.68 43.36 12.99
CA PHE A 219 -11.23 43.49 12.99
C PHE A 219 -10.52 42.13 12.82
N PHE A 220 -10.95 41.09 13.54
CA PHE A 220 -10.35 39.78 13.47
C PHE A 220 -10.75 38.98 12.25
N ASN A 221 -11.87 39.28 11.61
CA ASN A 221 -12.33 38.58 10.42
C ASN A 221 -11.84 39.21 9.10
N ALA A 222 -11.35 40.44 9.12
CA ALA A 222 -10.89 41.13 7.93
C ALA A 222 -9.38 40.99 7.73
N GLU A 223 -8.94 40.80 6.50
CA GLU A 223 -7.50 40.73 6.16
C GLU A 223 -6.78 42.07 6.42
N ASN A 224 -7.47 43.20 6.21
CA ASN A 224 -6.97 44.56 6.48
C ASN A 224 -8.05 45.31 7.21
N ALA A 225 -7.84 45.63 8.48
CA ALA A 225 -8.80 46.33 9.30
C ALA A 225 -8.12 47.29 10.27
N VAL A 226 -8.84 48.34 10.62
CA VAL A 226 -8.47 49.27 11.69
C VAL A 226 -9.47 49.05 12.82
N LEU A 227 -8.97 48.89 14.05
CA LEU A 227 -9.80 48.76 15.24
C LEU A 227 -10.08 50.14 15.82
N PRO A 228 -11.29 50.70 15.67
CA PRO A 228 -11.66 51.93 16.32
C PRO A 228 -11.91 51.66 17.82
N LEU A 229 -11.21 52.37 18.69
CA LEU A 229 -11.39 52.31 20.14
C LEU A 229 -12.10 53.55 20.63
N PHE A 230 -12.93 53.41 21.67
CA PHE A 230 -13.53 54.52 22.36
C PHE A 230 -12.54 55.19 23.31
N ASP A 231 -12.78 56.41 23.73
CA ASP A 231 -11.94 57.13 24.69
C ASP A 231 -11.88 56.36 26.03
N GLY A 232 -10.69 56.20 26.56
CA GLY A 232 -10.44 55.42 27.77
C GLY A 232 -10.33 53.87 27.59
N TYR A 233 -10.38 53.38 26.34
CA TYR A 233 -10.13 51.97 26.01
C TYR A 233 -8.76 51.83 25.36
N SER A 234 -7.97 50.86 25.80
CA SER A 234 -6.73 50.49 25.14
C SER A 234 -6.67 49.01 24.91
N TYR A 235 -6.20 48.58 23.74
CA TYR A 235 -6.02 47.19 23.38
C TYR A 235 -4.54 46.90 23.21
N THR A 236 -4.06 45.89 23.93
CA THR A 236 -2.70 45.41 23.81
C THR A 236 -2.75 43.95 23.32
N ASP A 237 -2.19 43.71 22.14
CA ASP A 237 -2.03 42.33 21.63
C ASP A 237 -0.97 41.61 22.43
N ILE A 238 -1.37 40.46 23.04
CA ILE A 238 -0.48 39.54 23.76
C ILE A 238 -0.06 38.38 22.83
N GLY A 239 -0.54 38.37 21.59
CA GLY A 239 -0.23 37.34 20.62
C GLY A 239 1.27 37.10 20.55
N SER A 240 1.70 35.87 20.77
CA SER A 240 3.10 35.52 20.69
C SER A 240 3.62 35.81 19.30
N LYS A 241 4.51 36.77 19.15
CA LYS A 241 5.17 37.15 17.89
C LYS A 241 6.08 36.04 17.33
N THR A 242 6.13 34.89 17.96
CA THR A 242 6.94 33.74 17.52
C THR A 242 6.04 32.80 16.72
N TYR A 243 5.89 33.07 15.44
CA TYR A 243 5.44 32.05 14.50
C TYR A 243 6.54 31.00 14.38
N SER A 244 6.61 30.07 15.32
CA SER A 244 7.51 28.94 15.17
C SER A 244 6.90 28.01 14.10
N ASN A 245 7.68 27.68 13.07
CA ASN A 245 7.33 26.65 12.09
C ASN A 245 7.33 25.25 12.73
N GLU A 246 7.57 25.14 14.03
CA GLU A 246 7.68 23.92 14.81
C GLU A 246 6.36 23.15 14.81
N GLY A 247 5.23 23.82 15.10
CA GLY A 247 3.94 23.15 15.17
C GLY A 247 3.46 22.52 13.85
N THR A 248 3.79 23.13 12.70
CA THR A 248 3.50 22.53 11.39
C THR A 248 4.44 21.39 11.04
N ARG A 249 5.68 21.44 11.49
CA ARG A 249 6.64 20.34 11.35
C ARG A 249 6.22 19.13 12.18
N ASP A 250 5.78 19.34 13.40
CA ASP A 250 5.33 18.28 14.30
C ASP A 250 4.09 17.55 13.74
N ILE A 251 3.10 18.29 13.21
CA ILE A 251 1.92 17.70 12.58
C ILE A 251 2.33 16.87 11.35
N ARG A 252 3.22 17.39 10.50
CA ARG A 252 3.71 16.68 9.33
C ARG A 252 4.47 15.41 9.74
N ALA A 253 5.34 15.50 10.75
CA ALA A 253 6.08 14.35 11.26
C ALA A 253 5.13 13.25 11.77
N MET A 254 4.04 13.60 12.46
CA MET A 254 3.03 12.63 12.91
C MET A 254 2.30 11.95 11.73
N ILE A 255 2.02 12.67 10.66
CA ILE A 255 1.40 12.10 9.44
C ILE A 255 2.39 11.17 8.74
N ASP A 256 3.65 11.58 8.64
CA ASP A 256 4.74 10.77 8.07
C ASP A 256 4.95 9.50 8.91
N ASP A 257 4.91 9.59 10.24
CA ASP A 257 4.98 8.44 11.16
C ASP A 257 3.85 7.43 10.91
N VAL A 258 2.60 7.89 10.74
CA VAL A 258 1.46 7.00 10.41
C VAL A 258 1.71 6.25 9.10
N SER A 259 2.22 6.93 8.09
CA SER A 259 2.56 6.33 6.79
C SER A 259 3.69 5.31 6.93
N ASP A 260 4.75 5.66 7.66
CA ASP A 260 5.92 4.81 7.88
C ASP A 260 5.59 3.54 8.68
N PHE A 261 4.79 3.67 9.74
CA PHE A 261 4.34 2.50 10.51
C PHE A 261 3.40 1.61 9.71
N THR A 262 2.51 2.21 8.90
CA THR A 262 1.65 1.45 7.99
C THR A 262 2.51 0.69 6.98
N ALA A 263 3.50 1.34 6.36
CA ALA A 263 4.42 0.71 5.43
C ALA A 263 5.15 -0.50 6.07
N ARG A 264 5.70 -0.32 7.28
CA ARG A 264 6.38 -1.38 8.03
C ARG A 264 5.45 -2.56 8.35
N ALA A 265 4.19 -2.29 8.67
CA ALA A 265 3.19 -3.33 8.91
C ALA A 265 2.93 -4.18 7.65
N PHE A 266 3.06 -3.59 6.46
CA PHE A 266 2.97 -4.29 5.17
C PHE A 266 4.30 -4.91 4.72
N GLY A 267 5.40 -4.72 5.46
CA GLY A 267 6.73 -5.14 5.04
C GLY A 267 7.33 -4.28 3.91
N ILE A 268 6.80 -3.08 3.72
CA ILE A 268 7.26 -2.12 2.70
C ILE A 268 8.26 -1.18 3.35
N PRO A 269 9.49 -1.04 2.81
CA PRO A 269 10.41 0.00 3.25
C PRO A 269 9.81 1.41 3.03
N PRO A 270 9.75 2.28 4.05
CA PRO A 270 9.16 3.62 3.93
C PRO A 270 9.75 4.45 2.79
N ALA A 271 11.03 4.26 2.47
CA ALA A 271 11.70 4.96 1.36
C ALA A 271 10.99 4.79 0.00
N LEU A 272 10.30 3.66 -0.22
CA LEU A 272 9.55 3.42 -1.46
C LEU A 272 8.23 4.21 -1.53
N LEU A 273 7.66 4.60 -0.38
CA LEU A 273 6.43 5.39 -0.32
C LEU A 273 6.73 6.90 -0.27
N ASN A 274 7.82 7.29 0.38
CA ASN A 274 8.18 8.69 0.58
C ASN A 274 8.87 9.32 -0.65
N GLY A 275 9.08 8.57 -1.74
CA GLY A 275 9.71 9.05 -2.96
C GLY A 275 11.18 9.42 -2.82
N THR A 276 11.88 8.90 -1.81
CA THR A 276 13.31 9.11 -1.60
C THR A 276 14.09 8.38 -2.68
N VAL A 277 14.90 9.09 -3.45
CA VAL A 277 15.68 8.50 -4.57
C VAL A 277 16.90 7.72 -4.08
N GLN A 278 17.50 8.12 -2.96
CA GLN A 278 18.66 7.44 -2.39
C GLN A 278 18.28 6.10 -1.75
N GLY A 279 19.04 5.03 -2.04
CA GLY A 279 18.84 3.71 -1.47
C GLY A 279 17.63 2.96 -2.06
N THR A 280 17.05 3.42 -3.16
CA THR A 280 15.87 2.80 -3.78
C THR A 280 16.14 1.37 -4.23
N SER A 281 17.37 1.06 -4.67
CA SER A 281 17.74 -0.30 -5.10
C SER A 281 17.70 -1.29 -3.96
N GLU A 282 18.37 -0.95 -2.84
CA GLU A 282 18.36 -1.80 -1.63
C GLU A 282 16.97 -1.89 -1.00
N ALA A 283 16.22 -0.79 -0.98
CA ALA A 283 14.83 -0.79 -0.52
C ALA A 283 13.95 -1.69 -1.39
N THR A 284 14.16 -1.70 -2.71
CA THR A 284 13.45 -2.60 -3.63
C THR A 284 13.81 -4.06 -3.37
N ASP A 285 15.09 -4.38 -3.18
CA ASP A 285 15.53 -5.74 -2.89
C ASP A 285 14.95 -6.26 -1.57
N HIS A 286 14.91 -5.39 -0.56
CA HIS A 286 14.28 -5.70 0.73
C HIS A 286 12.77 -5.93 0.58
N PHE A 287 12.08 -5.07 -0.17
CA PHE A 287 10.66 -5.21 -0.45
C PHE A 287 10.34 -6.50 -1.19
N LEU A 288 11.14 -6.87 -2.20
CA LEU A 288 10.97 -8.13 -2.92
C LEU A 288 11.15 -9.31 -1.98
N THR A 289 12.26 -9.37 -1.25
CA THR A 289 12.63 -10.52 -0.42
C THR A 289 11.66 -10.76 0.75
N PHE A 290 11.21 -9.69 1.42
CA PHE A 290 10.47 -9.81 2.68
C PHE A 290 8.96 -9.55 2.55
N CYS A 291 8.50 -8.94 1.46
CA CYS A 291 7.08 -8.67 1.23
C CYS A 291 6.53 -9.47 0.04
N ILE A 292 7.12 -9.30 -1.14
CA ILE A 292 6.54 -9.84 -2.39
C ILE A 292 6.79 -11.34 -2.55
N ASP A 293 8.01 -11.82 -2.35
CA ASP A 293 8.34 -13.24 -2.54
C ASP A 293 7.54 -14.14 -1.58
N PRO A 294 7.40 -13.85 -0.26
CA PRO A 294 6.55 -14.63 0.62
C PRO A 294 5.08 -14.58 0.23
N LEU A 295 4.57 -13.42 -0.21
CA LEU A 295 3.20 -13.29 -0.68
C LEU A 295 2.97 -14.14 -1.93
N CYS A 296 3.81 -13.96 -2.96
CA CYS A 296 3.73 -14.74 -4.21
C CYS A 296 3.82 -16.23 -3.95
N ARG A 297 4.67 -16.67 -3.00
CA ARG A 297 4.76 -18.06 -2.59
C ARG A 297 3.45 -18.58 -2.00
N THR A 298 2.81 -17.83 -1.10
CA THR A 298 1.50 -18.19 -0.53
C THR A 298 0.43 -18.32 -1.62
N LEU A 299 0.40 -17.38 -2.56
CA LEU A 299 -0.53 -17.42 -3.69
C LEU A 299 -0.27 -18.65 -4.57
N GLN A 300 0.98 -18.90 -4.91
CA GLN A 300 1.41 -20.03 -5.73
C GLN A 300 1.09 -21.39 -5.07
N GLU A 301 1.30 -21.51 -3.76
CA GLU A 301 1.02 -22.75 -3.02
C GLU A 301 -0.46 -23.11 -3.08
N GLU A 302 -1.35 -22.13 -2.88
CA GLU A 302 -2.81 -22.37 -2.95
C GLU A 302 -3.26 -22.69 -4.38
N ILE A 303 -2.76 -21.96 -5.39
CA ILE A 303 -3.05 -22.28 -6.80
C ILE A 303 -2.64 -23.71 -7.10
N ASN A 304 -1.41 -24.11 -6.77
CA ASN A 304 -0.89 -25.45 -7.07
C ASN A 304 -1.63 -26.53 -6.29
N ARG A 305 -1.98 -26.28 -5.04
CA ARG A 305 -2.73 -27.21 -4.21
C ARG A 305 -4.10 -27.53 -4.79
N LYS A 306 -4.79 -26.53 -5.33
CA LYS A 306 -6.17 -26.68 -5.79
C LYS A 306 -6.28 -27.08 -7.26
N ARG A 307 -5.50 -26.45 -8.14
CA ARG A 307 -5.61 -26.71 -9.59
C ARG A 307 -4.93 -27.99 -10.02
N TYR A 308 -3.77 -28.32 -9.45
CA TYR A 308 -3.01 -29.52 -9.87
C TYR A 308 -3.08 -30.66 -8.86
N GLY A 309 -3.22 -30.36 -7.58
CA GLY A 309 -3.19 -31.33 -6.52
C GLY A 309 -1.89 -32.16 -6.50
N TYR A 310 -1.85 -33.19 -5.67
CA TYR A 310 -0.66 -34.05 -5.55
C TYR A 310 -0.32 -34.77 -6.87
N ALA A 311 -1.33 -35.29 -7.56
CA ALA A 311 -1.14 -36.08 -8.77
C ALA A 311 -0.57 -35.25 -9.94
N GLY A 312 -1.06 -34.05 -10.12
CA GLY A 312 -0.57 -33.09 -11.13
C GLY A 312 0.83 -32.62 -10.82
N PHE A 313 1.05 -32.19 -9.58
CA PHE A 313 2.37 -31.75 -9.12
C PHE A 313 3.46 -32.82 -9.27
N LYS A 314 3.14 -34.08 -8.93
CA LYS A 314 4.05 -35.22 -9.13
C LYS A 314 4.45 -35.42 -10.60
N LYS A 315 3.55 -35.11 -11.54
CA LYS A 315 3.82 -35.18 -12.99
C LYS A 315 4.64 -34.00 -13.49
N GLY A 316 4.90 -32.98 -12.65
CA GLY A 316 5.60 -31.76 -13.00
C GLY A 316 4.71 -30.70 -13.60
N ASN A 317 3.40 -30.74 -13.29
CA ASN A 317 2.44 -29.69 -13.67
C ASN A 317 2.26 -28.73 -12.50
N TYR A 318 2.58 -27.47 -12.69
CA TYR A 318 2.45 -26.43 -11.66
C TYR A 318 2.50 -25.03 -12.28
N VAL A 319 2.04 -24.06 -11.51
CA VAL A 319 2.27 -22.63 -11.77
C VAL A 319 3.40 -22.14 -10.89
N GLN A 320 4.27 -21.31 -11.43
CA GLN A 320 5.30 -20.58 -10.72
C GLN A 320 5.12 -19.08 -10.95
N ILE A 321 5.04 -18.31 -9.88
CA ILE A 321 4.98 -16.84 -9.97
C ILE A 321 6.42 -16.32 -9.98
N ASP A 322 6.84 -15.74 -11.11
CA ASP A 322 8.19 -15.20 -11.30
C ASP A 322 8.20 -13.70 -10.98
N THR A 323 8.90 -13.33 -9.91
CA THR A 323 9.01 -11.95 -9.40
C THR A 323 10.13 -11.15 -10.07
N LYS A 324 10.93 -11.75 -10.95
CA LYS A 324 12.10 -11.13 -11.57
C LYS A 324 11.76 -9.90 -12.44
N ALA A 325 10.57 -9.85 -13.02
CA ALA A 325 10.13 -8.74 -13.85
C ALA A 325 9.81 -7.45 -13.07
N ILE A 326 9.76 -7.51 -11.73
CA ILE A 326 9.44 -6.35 -10.88
C ILE A 326 10.59 -5.34 -10.89
N LYS A 327 11.82 -5.82 -10.75
CA LYS A 327 13.01 -4.98 -10.76
C LYS A 327 13.54 -4.85 -12.20
N HIS A 328 13.58 -3.63 -12.70
CA HIS A 328 14.24 -3.37 -13.97
C HIS A 328 15.75 -3.55 -13.82
N VAL A 329 16.32 -4.49 -14.55
CA VAL A 329 17.76 -4.72 -14.57
C VAL A 329 18.38 -3.86 -15.66
N ASP A 330 19.20 -2.89 -15.25
CA ASP A 330 20.03 -2.15 -16.21
C ASP A 330 21.18 -3.05 -16.69
N LEU A 331 21.08 -3.47 -17.95
CA LEU A 331 22.07 -4.36 -18.60
C LEU A 331 23.50 -3.80 -18.55
N LEU A 332 23.66 -2.49 -18.63
CA LEU A 332 24.98 -1.86 -18.57
C LEU A 332 25.60 -1.99 -17.18
N SER A 333 24.78 -1.86 -16.14
CA SER A 333 25.23 -1.97 -14.75
C SER A 333 25.68 -3.39 -14.37
N VAL A 334 25.10 -4.42 -15.02
CA VAL A 334 25.40 -5.84 -14.74
C VAL A 334 26.29 -6.49 -15.79
N SER A 335 26.81 -5.73 -16.78
CA SER A 335 27.62 -6.24 -17.89
C SER A 335 28.83 -7.07 -17.46
N THR A 336 29.54 -6.61 -16.40
CA THR A 336 30.68 -7.34 -15.85
C THR A 336 30.26 -8.68 -15.17
N ALA A 337 29.08 -8.71 -14.55
CA ALA A 337 28.55 -9.95 -13.97
C ALA A 337 28.12 -10.92 -15.07
N ILE A 338 27.51 -10.43 -16.13
CA ILE A 338 27.13 -11.22 -17.30
C ILE A 338 28.35 -11.86 -17.95
N ASP A 339 29.43 -11.08 -18.18
CA ASP A 339 30.68 -11.62 -18.72
C ASP A 339 31.22 -12.75 -17.86
N LYS A 340 31.28 -12.58 -16.55
CA LYS A 340 31.73 -13.63 -15.62
C LYS A 340 30.84 -14.88 -15.63
N LEU A 341 29.53 -14.72 -15.74
CA LEU A 341 28.56 -15.84 -15.77
C LEU A 341 28.73 -16.66 -17.08
N ILE A 342 28.89 -15.98 -18.21
CA ILE A 342 29.15 -16.64 -19.49
C ILE A 342 30.55 -17.29 -19.48
N ALA A 343 31.56 -16.56 -19.03
CA ALA A 343 32.95 -17.02 -19.01
C ALA A 343 33.19 -18.23 -18.10
N SER A 344 32.38 -18.40 -17.04
CA SER A 344 32.40 -19.57 -16.15
C SER A 344 31.72 -20.80 -16.73
N GLY A 345 31.02 -20.68 -17.86
CA GLY A 345 30.20 -21.76 -18.43
C GLY A 345 28.91 -22.05 -17.68
N ALA A 346 28.56 -21.25 -16.66
CA ALA A 346 27.34 -21.44 -15.88
C ALA A 346 26.09 -21.06 -16.69
N PHE A 347 26.18 -20.08 -17.60
CA PHE A 347 25.09 -19.58 -18.43
C PHE A 347 25.47 -19.50 -19.89
N CYS A 348 24.54 -19.83 -20.79
CA CYS A 348 24.66 -19.52 -22.21
C CYS A 348 24.09 -18.12 -22.52
N ILE A 349 24.27 -17.65 -23.75
CA ILE A 349 23.78 -16.33 -24.19
C ILE A 349 22.27 -16.25 -24.08
N ASN A 350 21.53 -17.28 -24.46
CA ASN A 350 20.08 -17.32 -24.36
C ASN A 350 19.56 -17.36 -22.92
N ASP A 351 20.33 -17.91 -21.98
CA ASP A 351 19.94 -17.86 -20.56
C ASP A 351 20.02 -16.42 -20.03
N ILE A 352 21.06 -15.67 -20.41
CA ILE A 352 21.16 -14.25 -20.05
C ILE A 352 20.04 -13.43 -20.70
N ARG A 353 19.76 -13.66 -22.00
CA ARG A 353 18.66 -12.98 -22.69
C ARG A 353 17.30 -13.22 -22.04
N LYS A 354 17.02 -14.45 -21.60
CA LYS A 354 15.81 -14.78 -20.82
C LYS A 354 15.77 -14.03 -19.48
N LEU A 355 16.90 -13.95 -18.77
CA LEU A 355 16.98 -13.24 -17.50
C LEU A 355 16.78 -11.73 -17.64
N THR A 356 17.18 -11.16 -18.78
CA THR A 356 17.07 -9.71 -19.07
C THR A 356 15.77 -9.34 -19.80
N GLY A 357 14.91 -10.33 -20.11
CA GLY A 357 13.66 -10.09 -20.83
C GLY A 357 13.82 -9.90 -22.35
N GLU A 358 15.00 -10.19 -22.89
CA GLU A 358 15.28 -10.11 -24.31
C GLU A 358 14.80 -11.36 -25.06
N THR A 359 14.47 -11.20 -26.34
CA THR A 359 14.10 -12.31 -27.21
C THR A 359 15.27 -13.27 -27.41
N ILE A 360 15.00 -14.58 -27.31
CA ILE A 360 16.01 -15.61 -27.55
C ILE A 360 16.47 -15.59 -29.03
N ILE A 361 17.73 -15.95 -29.24
CA ILE A 361 18.29 -16.16 -30.57
C ILE A 361 18.05 -17.63 -30.93
N ASP A 362 17.33 -17.88 -32.02
CA ASP A 362 16.96 -19.22 -32.48
C ASP A 362 18.08 -19.86 -33.32
N GLU A 363 19.30 -19.85 -32.77
CA GLU A 363 20.47 -20.49 -33.37
C GLU A 363 21.21 -21.35 -32.35
N ALA A 364 21.76 -22.45 -32.79
CA ALA A 364 22.40 -23.45 -31.92
C ALA A 364 23.57 -22.90 -31.10
N TRP A 365 24.33 -21.94 -31.65
CA TRP A 365 25.47 -21.33 -30.94
C TRP A 365 25.05 -20.53 -29.71
N ALA A 366 23.86 -19.92 -29.73
CA ALA A 366 23.37 -19.09 -28.62
C ALA A 366 22.99 -19.91 -27.36
N ASN A 367 22.83 -21.22 -27.52
CA ASN A 367 22.56 -22.16 -26.43
C ASN A 367 23.83 -22.93 -25.99
N GLN A 368 25.00 -22.62 -26.58
CA GLN A 368 26.27 -23.23 -26.16
C GLN A 368 26.85 -22.54 -24.94
N HIS A 369 27.39 -23.31 -24.03
CA HIS A 369 28.12 -22.81 -22.87
C HIS A 369 29.57 -22.57 -23.24
N PHE A 370 30.06 -21.36 -22.96
CA PHE A 370 31.43 -20.96 -23.21
C PHE A 370 32.22 -20.95 -21.89
N MET A 371 33.43 -21.47 -21.92
CA MET A 371 34.33 -21.41 -20.77
C MET A 371 35.63 -20.75 -21.20
N THR A 372 36.12 -19.83 -20.38
CA THR A 372 37.44 -19.22 -20.63
C THR A 372 38.55 -20.22 -20.33
N LYS A 373 39.65 -20.14 -21.08
CA LYS A 373 40.87 -20.96 -20.81
C LYS A 373 41.56 -20.60 -19.49
N ASN A 374 41.08 -19.59 -18.79
CA ASN A 374 41.65 -19.14 -17.50
C ASN A 374 41.27 -20.05 -16.32
N TYR A 375 40.31 -20.98 -16.50
CA TYR A 375 39.96 -21.97 -15.50
C TYR A 375 40.55 -23.33 -15.91
N ALA A 376 41.62 -23.74 -15.21
CA ALA A 376 42.17 -25.08 -15.27
C ALA A 376 41.68 -25.85 -14.06
N THR A 377 41.48 -27.16 -14.19
CA THR A 377 41.25 -28.01 -13.03
C THR A 377 42.53 -28.08 -12.19
N VAL A 378 42.39 -28.37 -10.88
CA VAL A 378 43.57 -28.60 -10.03
C VAL A 378 44.48 -29.71 -10.60
N ALA A 379 43.87 -30.70 -11.25
CA ALA A 379 44.61 -31.79 -11.93
C ALA A 379 45.44 -31.26 -13.11
N ASP A 380 44.81 -30.42 -13.97
CA ASP A 380 45.50 -29.82 -15.13
C ASP A 380 46.61 -28.83 -14.69
N LEU A 381 46.40 -28.11 -13.58
CA LEU A 381 47.42 -27.25 -12.98
C LEU A 381 48.60 -28.08 -12.41
N LEU A 382 48.33 -29.18 -11.73
CA LEU A 382 49.35 -30.05 -11.19
C LEU A 382 50.13 -30.74 -12.31
N GLU A 383 49.46 -31.16 -13.39
CA GLU A 383 50.08 -31.76 -14.57
C GLU A 383 50.99 -30.75 -15.31
N SER A 384 50.51 -29.51 -15.48
CA SER A 384 51.29 -28.42 -16.08
C SER A 384 52.51 -28.02 -15.24
N LEU A 385 52.42 -28.10 -13.87
CA LEU A 385 53.55 -27.87 -12.98
C LEU A 385 54.56 -29.02 -12.99
N GLN A 386 54.11 -30.26 -13.25
CA GLN A 386 54.97 -31.39 -13.40
C GLN A 386 55.69 -31.38 -14.76
N GLU A 387 55.01 -30.97 -15.84
CA GLU A 387 55.61 -30.81 -17.16
C GLU A 387 56.52 -29.60 -17.28
N GLY A 388 56.21 -28.50 -16.55
CA GLY A 388 57.03 -27.28 -16.52
C GLY A 388 58.26 -27.33 -15.58
N GLY A 389 58.39 -28.34 -14.80
CA GLY A 389 59.55 -28.58 -13.89
C GLY A 389 60.73 -29.32 -14.49
N ALA A 390 60.73 -29.58 -15.80
CA ALA A 390 61.81 -30.17 -16.54
C ALA A 390 62.46 -29.10 -17.46
N LEU A 391 63.05 -28.05 -16.85
CA LEU A 391 64.06 -27.15 -17.46
C LEU A 391 65.25 -27.05 -16.51
#